data_3efd0ab370a87a737967d5d558cc78d8
#
_entry.id   3efd0ab370a87a737967d5d558cc78d8
#
_cell.length_a   1.000
_cell.length_b   1.000
_cell.length_c   1.000
_cell.angle_alpha   90.00
_cell.angle_beta   90.00
_cell.angle_gamma   90.00
#
_symmetry.space_group_name_H-M   'P 1'
#
loop_
_entity.id
_entity.type
_entity.pdbx_description
1 polymer ?
#
loop_
_entity_poly.entity_id
_entity_poly.type
_entity_poly.pdbx_seq_one_letter_code
_entity_poly.pdbx_strand_id
1 'polypeptide(L)'
;MSLIQVSNLTFGYEGSFDNVFENASFSMDTNWRCGFIGRNGRGKTTFLNLLLGKYAYSGTISASVNFEYFPFEVENPDDTPLEIAESIMPDFEMWRLTRELNLLDADPGLLYRPYSTLSYGERTKVLLSILFIRENSFLLIDEPTNHLDIEARGTLAQYLKSKKGFILVSHDRAFLDEVIDHVLSINRADITVMRGNFTTWQQEKDREDQFELQQNEKLKK
;
A
#
# COMPACT_ATOMS: atom_id res chain seq x y z
N MET A 1 -15.10 -13.94 -4.94
CA MET A 1 -14.57 -12.57 -4.76
C MET A 1 -14.64 -12.26 -3.30
N SER A 2 -13.52 -11.89 -2.72
CA SER A 2 -13.43 -11.50 -1.32
C SER A 2 -13.33 -9.97 -1.26
N LEU A 3 -14.11 -9.35 -0.38
CA LEU A 3 -14.21 -7.89 -0.27
C LEU A 3 -13.62 -7.43 1.07
N ILE A 4 -12.94 -6.30 1.03
CA ILE A 4 -12.66 -5.46 2.17
C ILE A 4 -13.74 -4.38 2.17
N GLN A 5 -14.56 -4.34 3.21
CA GLN A 5 -15.67 -3.41 3.31
C GLN A 5 -15.46 -2.46 4.48
N VAL A 6 -15.48 -1.18 4.19
CA VAL A 6 -15.44 -0.09 5.17
C VAL A 6 -16.80 0.57 5.22
N SER A 7 -17.38 0.68 6.41
CA SER A 7 -18.72 1.25 6.62
C SER A 7 -18.71 2.27 7.75
N ASN A 8 -19.13 3.49 7.42
CA ASN A 8 -19.28 4.61 8.35
C ASN A 8 -18.02 4.86 9.21
N LEU A 9 -16.85 4.73 8.61
CA LEU A 9 -15.57 4.93 9.29
C LEU A 9 -15.45 6.38 9.71
N THR A 10 -15.33 6.60 11.02
CA THR A 10 -15.06 7.91 11.61
C THR A 10 -13.90 7.80 12.58
N PHE A 11 -12.91 8.65 12.39
CA PHE A 11 -11.71 8.69 13.21
C PHE A 11 -11.16 10.11 13.32
N GLY A 12 -10.78 10.49 14.54
CA GLY A 12 -10.01 11.71 14.87
C GLY A 12 -9.01 11.39 15.96
N TYR A 13 -7.87 12.08 15.96
CA TYR A 13 -6.88 11.94 17.03
C TYR A 13 -7.37 12.60 18.32
N GLU A 14 -7.02 12.03 19.47
CA GLU A 14 -7.30 12.64 20.78
C GLU A 14 -6.75 14.07 20.84
N GLY A 15 -7.62 15.00 21.25
CA GLY A 15 -7.28 16.43 21.32
C GLY A 15 -7.36 17.20 20.01
N SER A 16 -7.71 16.54 18.90
CA SER A 16 -8.04 17.22 17.63
C SER A 16 -9.50 17.61 17.59
N PHE A 17 -9.80 18.81 17.07
CA PHE A 17 -11.17 19.25 16.82
C PHE A 17 -11.75 18.67 15.53
N ASP A 18 -10.88 18.28 14.59
CA ASP A 18 -11.29 17.80 13.27
C ASP A 18 -11.08 16.29 13.16
N ASN A 19 -12.05 15.61 12.55
CA ASN A 19 -11.92 14.21 12.18
C ASN A 19 -11.02 14.06 10.93
N VAL A 20 -10.18 13.03 10.94
CA VAL A 20 -9.39 12.63 9.76
C VAL A 20 -10.31 11.96 8.74
N PHE A 21 -11.22 11.11 9.23
CA PHE A 21 -12.28 10.46 8.44
C PHE A 21 -13.63 10.68 9.11
N GLU A 22 -14.65 10.90 8.30
CA GLU A 22 -16.01 11.15 8.77
C GLU A 22 -17.02 10.39 7.90
N ASN A 23 -17.66 9.36 8.48
CA ASN A 23 -18.64 8.50 7.82
C ASN A 23 -18.18 7.91 6.48
N ALA A 24 -16.87 7.65 6.31
CA ALA A 24 -16.34 7.10 5.07
C ALA A 24 -16.83 5.66 4.86
N SER A 25 -17.39 5.39 3.68
CA SER A 25 -17.91 4.07 3.33
C SER A 25 -17.52 3.72 1.90
N PHE A 26 -16.83 2.59 1.73
CA PHE A 26 -16.42 2.07 0.44
C PHE A 26 -16.07 0.59 0.53
N SER A 27 -15.88 -0.05 -0.60
CA SER A 27 -15.44 -1.44 -0.68
C SER A 27 -14.31 -1.61 -1.69
N MET A 28 -13.43 -2.59 -1.43
CA MET A 28 -12.33 -2.97 -2.30
C MET A 28 -12.34 -4.49 -2.48
N ASP A 29 -12.01 -4.95 -3.68
CA ASP A 29 -11.72 -6.37 -3.91
C ASP A 29 -10.30 -6.70 -3.44
N THR A 30 -10.14 -7.85 -2.78
CA THR A 30 -8.83 -8.31 -2.28
C THR A 30 -7.83 -8.65 -3.39
N ASN A 31 -8.23 -8.60 -4.65
CA ASN A 31 -7.35 -8.81 -5.80
C ASN A 31 -6.90 -7.52 -6.49
N TRP A 32 -7.40 -6.36 -6.05
CA TRP A 32 -7.03 -5.09 -6.68
C TRP A 32 -5.63 -4.63 -6.29
N ARG A 33 -5.00 -3.90 -7.21
CA ARG A 33 -3.78 -3.14 -7.00
C ARG A 33 -4.16 -1.68 -6.84
N CYS A 34 -4.36 -1.25 -5.60
CA CYS A 34 -4.87 0.07 -5.29
C CYS A 34 -3.73 1.06 -5.05
N GLY A 35 -3.68 2.17 -5.78
CA GLY A 35 -2.85 3.31 -5.43
C GLY A 35 -3.58 4.22 -4.44
N PHE A 36 -2.96 4.55 -3.32
CA PHE A 36 -3.55 5.43 -2.32
C PHE A 36 -3.04 6.85 -2.47
N ILE A 37 -3.91 7.75 -2.91
CA ILE A 37 -3.59 9.10 -3.31
C ILE A 37 -4.23 10.10 -2.35
N GLY A 38 -3.51 11.16 -2.05
CA GLY A 38 -3.97 12.24 -1.18
C GLY A 38 -2.82 13.18 -0.84
N ARG A 39 -3.15 14.41 -0.45
CA ARG A 39 -2.14 15.38 -0.01
C ARG A 39 -1.42 14.85 1.23
N ASN A 40 -0.14 15.21 1.37
CA ASN A 40 0.63 14.86 2.55
C ASN A 40 -0.05 15.38 3.83
N GLY A 41 -0.01 14.56 4.91
CA GLY A 41 -0.63 14.88 6.18
C GLY A 41 -2.15 14.74 6.22
N ARG A 42 -2.82 14.20 5.17
CA ARG A 42 -4.27 14.08 5.11
C ARG A 42 -4.84 12.70 5.42
N GLY A 43 -4.07 11.82 6.07
CA GLY A 43 -4.62 10.60 6.62
C GLY A 43 -4.24 9.29 5.91
N LYS A 44 -3.33 9.29 4.90
CA LYS A 44 -2.90 8.03 4.26
C LYS A 44 -2.35 7.03 5.27
N THR A 45 -1.31 7.43 5.99
CA THR A 45 -0.71 6.59 7.05
C THR A 45 -1.69 6.26 8.16
N THR A 46 -2.58 7.21 8.50
CA THR A 46 -3.65 6.99 9.48
C THR A 46 -4.57 5.86 9.04
N PHE A 47 -5.02 5.88 7.77
CA PHE A 47 -5.88 4.83 7.24
C PHE A 47 -5.20 3.46 7.23
N LEU A 48 -3.93 3.39 6.81
CA LEU A 48 -3.16 2.14 6.89
C LEU A 48 -3.06 1.61 8.33
N ASN A 49 -2.84 2.49 9.30
CA ASN A 49 -2.82 2.11 10.71
C ASN A 49 -4.18 1.67 11.26
N LEU A 50 -5.28 2.23 10.74
CA LEU A 50 -6.64 1.75 11.07
C LEU A 50 -6.88 0.33 10.54
N LEU A 51 -6.45 0.03 9.31
CA LEU A 51 -6.51 -1.33 8.75
C LEU A 51 -5.69 -2.33 9.57
N LEU A 52 -4.54 -1.89 10.11
CA LEU A 52 -3.68 -2.69 10.98
C LEU A 52 -4.22 -2.81 12.42
N GLY A 53 -5.35 -2.18 12.75
CA GLY A 53 -5.94 -2.22 14.08
C GLY A 53 -5.17 -1.46 15.16
N LYS A 54 -4.30 -0.50 14.76
CA LYS A 54 -3.49 0.27 15.73
C LYS A 54 -4.27 1.35 16.47
N TYR A 55 -5.42 1.77 15.94
CA TYR A 55 -6.26 2.80 16.53
C TYR A 55 -7.71 2.32 16.67
N ALA A 56 -8.38 2.75 17.75
CA ALA A 56 -9.83 2.59 17.88
C ALA A 56 -10.56 3.59 16.97
N TYR A 57 -11.64 3.17 16.35
CA TYR A 57 -12.45 3.97 15.43
C TYR A 57 -13.93 3.65 15.58
N SER A 58 -14.79 4.53 15.08
CA SER A 58 -16.21 4.27 14.93
C SER A 58 -16.53 3.76 13.52
N GLY A 59 -17.55 2.92 13.40
CA GLY A 59 -17.88 2.22 12.16
C GLY A 59 -17.33 0.80 12.13
N THR A 60 -17.22 0.21 10.95
CA THR A 60 -16.74 -1.17 10.76
C THR A 60 -15.80 -1.29 9.58
N ILE A 61 -14.75 -2.09 9.77
CA ILE A 61 -13.87 -2.59 8.71
C ILE A 61 -13.98 -4.11 8.74
N SER A 62 -14.53 -4.68 7.66
CA SER A 62 -14.72 -6.13 7.52
C SER A 62 -13.84 -6.65 6.38
N ALA A 63 -13.03 -7.66 6.66
CA ALA A 63 -12.15 -8.30 5.70
C ALA A 63 -11.94 -9.76 6.06
N SER A 64 -11.79 -10.61 5.04
CA SER A 64 -11.42 -12.03 5.18
C SER A 64 -9.92 -12.28 5.03
N VAL A 65 -9.12 -11.20 4.95
CA VAL A 65 -7.66 -11.22 4.76
C VAL A 65 -6.97 -10.60 5.96
N ASN A 66 -5.71 -10.94 6.16
CA ASN A 66 -4.85 -10.30 7.13
C ASN A 66 -4.12 -9.12 6.48
N PHE A 67 -4.11 -7.98 7.13
CA PHE A 67 -3.36 -6.81 6.66
C PHE A 67 -1.92 -6.90 7.12
N GLU A 68 -0.99 -6.74 6.17
CA GLU A 68 0.45 -6.78 6.40
C GLU A 68 1.10 -5.51 5.89
N TYR A 69 1.98 -4.92 6.67
CA TYR A 69 2.60 -3.64 6.35
C TYR A 69 4.03 -3.81 5.83
N PHE A 70 4.33 -3.11 4.75
CA PHE A 70 5.69 -2.95 4.24
C PHE A 70 6.11 -1.46 4.34
N PRO A 71 7.31 -1.16 4.83
CA PRO A 71 8.30 -2.08 5.41
C PRO A 71 7.94 -2.47 6.84
N PHE A 72 8.04 -3.75 7.18
CA PHE A 72 7.92 -4.17 8.57
C PHE A 72 9.25 -4.07 9.30
N GLU A 73 9.19 -3.89 10.61
CA GLU A 73 10.37 -3.79 11.46
C GLU A 73 10.97 -5.19 11.70
N VAL A 74 12.28 -5.31 11.49
CA VAL A 74 13.03 -6.52 11.78
C VAL A 74 13.53 -6.42 13.22
N GLU A 75 13.10 -7.34 14.09
CA GLU A 75 13.40 -7.31 15.52
C GLU A 75 14.90 -7.42 15.80
N ASN A 76 15.58 -8.36 15.10
CA ASN A 76 17.02 -8.53 15.24
C ASN A 76 17.71 -8.35 13.86
N PRO A 77 18.40 -7.23 13.62
CA PRO A 77 19.08 -6.98 12.36
C PRO A 77 20.25 -7.93 12.04
N ASP A 78 20.71 -8.71 13.00
CA ASP A 78 21.77 -9.69 12.79
C ASP A 78 21.22 -11.02 12.27
N ASP A 79 19.90 -11.23 12.34
CA ASP A 79 19.27 -12.38 11.74
C ASP A 79 19.36 -12.32 10.21
N THR A 80 19.46 -13.48 9.59
CA THR A 80 19.38 -13.61 8.13
C THR A 80 17.95 -13.49 7.65
N PRO A 81 17.71 -13.07 6.40
CA PRO A 81 16.37 -13.09 5.81
C PRO A 81 15.66 -14.44 5.91
N LEU A 82 16.39 -15.54 5.87
CA LEU A 82 15.83 -16.87 6.07
C LEU A 82 15.28 -17.03 7.49
N GLU A 83 16.07 -16.69 8.51
CA GLU A 83 15.65 -16.74 9.92
C GLU A 83 14.46 -15.81 10.19
N ILE A 84 14.44 -14.60 9.57
CA ILE A 84 13.31 -13.68 9.65
C ILE A 84 12.05 -14.33 9.05
N ALA A 85 12.16 -14.96 7.88
CA ALA A 85 11.03 -15.64 7.24
C ALA A 85 10.54 -16.82 8.08
N GLU A 86 11.43 -17.63 8.64
CA GLU A 86 11.11 -18.76 9.53
C GLU A 86 10.43 -18.32 10.82
N SER A 87 10.84 -17.19 11.39
CA SER A 87 10.20 -16.65 12.59
C SER A 87 8.75 -16.21 12.36
N ILE A 88 8.45 -15.71 11.16
CA ILE A 88 7.11 -15.26 10.76
C ILE A 88 6.24 -16.42 10.27
N MET A 89 6.85 -17.37 9.55
CA MET A 89 6.17 -18.49 8.89
C MET A 89 6.99 -19.79 9.06
N PRO A 90 6.89 -20.49 10.18
CA PRO A 90 7.73 -21.69 10.45
C PRO A 90 7.63 -22.79 9.38
N ASP A 91 6.48 -22.90 8.72
CA ASP A 91 6.18 -23.99 7.76
C ASP A 91 6.21 -23.50 6.28
N PHE A 92 6.86 -22.37 5.96
CA PHE A 92 6.91 -21.92 4.59
C PHE A 92 7.84 -22.77 3.71
N GLU A 93 7.51 -22.84 2.42
CA GLU A 93 8.31 -23.56 1.43
C GLU A 93 9.42 -22.67 0.88
N MET A 94 10.68 -23.03 1.11
CA MET A 94 11.87 -22.27 0.70
C MET A 94 11.88 -21.87 -0.79
N TRP A 95 11.39 -22.75 -1.68
CA TRP A 95 11.34 -22.47 -3.11
C TRP A 95 10.45 -21.29 -3.45
N ARG A 96 9.39 -21.01 -2.65
CA ARG A 96 8.51 -19.86 -2.84
C ARG A 96 9.28 -18.56 -2.62
N LEU A 97 10.05 -18.49 -1.54
CA LEU A 97 10.86 -17.31 -1.22
C LEU A 97 11.95 -17.08 -2.28
N THR A 98 12.65 -18.11 -2.69
CA THR A 98 13.65 -18.06 -3.75
C THR A 98 13.05 -17.59 -5.07
N ARG A 99 11.85 -18.04 -5.41
CA ARG A 99 11.12 -17.60 -6.61
C ARG A 99 10.81 -16.09 -6.56
N GLU A 100 10.34 -15.59 -5.42
CA GLU A 100 10.04 -14.17 -5.28
C GLU A 100 11.30 -13.30 -5.43
N LEU A 101 12.42 -13.72 -4.85
CA LEU A 101 13.71 -13.03 -5.03
C LEU A 101 14.14 -13.01 -6.49
N ASN A 102 14.04 -14.12 -7.19
CA ASN A 102 14.37 -14.20 -8.62
C ASN A 102 13.49 -13.27 -9.47
N LEU A 103 12.19 -13.16 -9.14
CA LEU A 103 11.27 -12.22 -9.82
C LEU A 103 11.64 -10.75 -9.55
N LEU A 104 12.31 -10.46 -8.45
CA LEU A 104 12.83 -9.14 -8.09
C LEU A 104 14.28 -8.91 -8.57
N ASP A 105 14.80 -9.81 -9.38
CA ASP A 105 16.21 -9.79 -9.82
C ASP A 105 17.17 -9.64 -8.63
N ALA A 106 16.99 -10.48 -7.62
CA ALA A 106 17.78 -10.51 -6.41
C ALA A 106 18.47 -11.87 -6.26
N ASP A 107 19.75 -11.83 -5.85
CA ASP A 107 20.51 -13.05 -5.58
C ASP A 107 19.91 -13.82 -4.39
N PRO A 108 19.50 -15.09 -4.55
CA PRO A 108 19.04 -15.92 -3.44
C PRO A 108 20.06 -16.07 -2.31
N GLY A 109 21.34 -15.83 -2.57
CA GLY A 109 22.41 -15.78 -1.57
C GLY A 109 22.18 -14.74 -0.47
N LEU A 110 21.35 -13.73 -0.73
CA LEU A 110 20.93 -12.74 0.28
C LEU A 110 20.25 -13.38 1.49
N LEU A 111 19.59 -14.52 1.31
CA LEU A 111 18.90 -15.24 2.38
C LEU A 111 19.80 -15.70 3.52
N TYR A 112 21.11 -15.80 3.27
CA TYR A 112 22.10 -16.31 4.22
C TYR A 112 23.04 -15.23 4.76
N ARG A 113 22.81 -13.97 4.43
CA ARG A 113 23.60 -12.83 4.94
C ARG A 113 22.83 -12.12 6.06
N PRO A 114 23.49 -11.60 7.10
CA PRO A 114 22.82 -10.79 8.11
C PRO A 114 22.08 -9.61 7.48
N TYR A 115 20.82 -9.39 7.89
CA TYR A 115 19.98 -8.33 7.35
C TYR A 115 20.62 -6.94 7.49
N SER A 116 21.39 -6.71 8.56
CA SER A 116 22.14 -5.47 8.79
C SER A 116 23.16 -5.16 7.69
N THR A 117 23.67 -6.18 6.98
CA THR A 117 24.67 -6.04 5.91
C THR A 117 24.06 -5.76 4.53
N LEU A 118 22.75 -5.86 4.39
CA LEU A 118 22.05 -5.66 3.13
C LEU A 118 21.91 -4.17 2.81
N SER A 119 22.04 -3.82 1.53
CA SER A 119 21.68 -2.49 1.04
C SER A 119 20.18 -2.21 1.18
N TYR A 120 19.77 -0.96 1.12
CA TYR A 120 18.33 -0.61 1.19
C TYR A 120 17.51 -1.28 0.08
N GLY A 121 18.04 -1.36 -1.13
CA GLY A 121 17.38 -2.05 -2.24
C GLY A 121 17.25 -3.56 -2.01
N GLU A 122 18.30 -4.21 -1.50
CA GLU A 122 18.26 -5.64 -1.13
C GLU A 122 17.26 -5.89 0.01
N ARG A 123 17.21 -5.02 1.04
CA ARG A 123 16.21 -5.10 2.12
C ARG A 123 14.80 -4.99 1.59
N THR A 124 14.53 -4.02 0.69
CA THR A 124 13.22 -3.87 0.05
C THR A 124 12.79 -5.16 -0.64
N LYS A 125 13.67 -5.75 -1.45
CA LYS A 125 13.41 -7.00 -2.18
C LYS A 125 13.15 -8.17 -1.24
N VAL A 126 13.94 -8.31 -0.20
CA VAL A 126 13.78 -9.37 0.82
C VAL A 126 12.46 -9.23 1.57
N LEU A 127 12.14 -8.06 2.11
CA LEU A 127 10.92 -7.85 2.88
C LEU A 127 9.66 -8.07 2.03
N LEU A 128 9.64 -7.57 0.79
CA LEU A 128 8.53 -7.83 -0.13
C LEU A 128 8.39 -9.31 -0.46
N SER A 129 9.49 -10.01 -0.71
CA SER A 129 9.46 -11.46 -0.97
C SER A 129 8.85 -12.24 0.20
N ILE A 130 9.21 -11.91 1.43
CA ILE A 130 8.66 -12.52 2.64
C ILE A 130 7.15 -12.23 2.75
N LEU A 131 6.73 -11.00 2.52
CA LEU A 131 5.32 -10.61 2.62
C LEU A 131 4.45 -11.28 1.54
N PHE A 132 4.93 -11.39 0.29
CA PHE A 132 4.15 -11.97 -0.80
C PHE A 132 4.01 -13.49 -0.76
N ILE A 133 4.81 -14.19 0.00
CA ILE A 133 4.61 -15.63 0.23
C ILE A 133 3.63 -15.94 1.38
N ARG A 134 3.25 -14.95 2.18
CA ARG A 134 2.25 -15.12 3.24
C ARG A 134 0.87 -15.38 2.64
N GLU A 135 0.21 -16.39 3.18
CA GLU A 135 -1.11 -16.76 2.72
C GLU A 135 -2.20 -15.87 3.33
N ASN A 136 -3.29 -15.70 2.61
CA ASN A 136 -4.45 -14.92 3.04
C ASN A 136 -4.10 -13.50 3.52
N SER A 137 -3.11 -12.86 2.89
CA SER A 137 -2.65 -11.52 3.22
C SER A 137 -3.04 -10.50 2.15
N PHE A 138 -3.25 -9.27 2.61
CA PHE A 138 -3.43 -8.09 1.79
C PHE A 138 -2.39 -7.05 2.22
N LEU A 139 -1.52 -6.64 1.31
CA LEU A 139 -0.35 -5.85 1.66
C LEU A 139 -0.66 -4.35 1.66
N LEU A 140 -0.11 -3.67 2.65
CA LEU A 140 -0.08 -2.22 2.75
C LEU A 140 1.35 -1.77 2.49
N ILE A 141 1.65 -1.38 1.24
CA ILE A 141 2.99 -1.09 0.75
C ILE A 141 3.22 0.42 0.77
N ASP A 142 4.08 0.88 1.65
CA ASP A 142 4.35 2.30 1.85
C ASP A 142 5.76 2.66 1.36
N GLU A 143 5.82 3.52 0.34
CA GLU A 143 7.03 4.07 -0.27
C GLU A 143 8.12 3.05 -0.64
N PRO A 144 7.81 1.98 -1.40
CA PRO A 144 8.77 0.92 -1.68
C PRO A 144 9.90 1.35 -2.64
N THR A 145 9.75 2.50 -3.30
CA THR A 145 10.71 3.04 -4.26
C THR A 145 11.81 3.89 -3.62
N ASN A 146 11.70 4.18 -2.32
CA ASN A 146 12.71 4.93 -1.62
C ASN A 146 14.08 4.24 -1.70
N HIS A 147 15.09 5.03 -2.04
CA HIS A 147 16.49 4.57 -2.17
C HIS A 147 16.74 3.54 -3.29
N LEU A 148 15.82 3.35 -4.21
CA LEU A 148 16.00 2.54 -5.41
C LEU A 148 16.48 3.41 -6.58
N ASP A 149 17.41 2.88 -7.37
CA ASP A 149 17.76 3.44 -8.68
C ASP A 149 16.66 3.17 -9.72
N ILE A 150 16.85 3.70 -10.92
CA ILE A 150 15.84 3.61 -12.00
C ILE A 150 15.62 2.16 -12.43
N GLU A 151 16.67 1.36 -12.51
CA GLU A 151 16.58 -0.04 -12.94
C GLU A 151 15.83 -0.88 -11.89
N ALA A 152 16.20 -0.74 -10.61
CA ALA A 152 15.53 -1.42 -9.51
C ALA A 152 14.04 -1.02 -9.38
N ARG A 153 13.70 0.26 -9.65
CA ARG A 153 12.30 0.71 -9.71
C ARG A 153 11.53 0.03 -10.84
N GLY A 154 12.14 -0.10 -12.02
CA GLY A 154 11.53 -0.80 -13.15
C GLY A 154 11.26 -2.28 -12.84
N THR A 155 12.23 -2.98 -12.26
CA THR A 155 12.09 -4.36 -11.81
C THR A 155 10.97 -4.49 -10.76
N LEU A 156 10.94 -3.60 -9.78
CA LEU A 156 9.90 -3.58 -8.75
C LEU A 156 8.52 -3.31 -9.34
N ALA A 157 8.39 -2.39 -10.32
CA ALA A 157 7.13 -2.12 -10.99
C ALA A 157 6.58 -3.36 -11.70
N GLN A 158 7.41 -4.06 -12.48
CA GLN A 158 7.03 -5.30 -13.14
C GLN A 158 6.64 -6.41 -12.15
N TYR A 159 7.39 -6.52 -11.06
CA TYR A 159 7.07 -7.46 -9.99
C TYR A 159 5.70 -7.18 -9.38
N LEU A 160 5.43 -5.95 -8.92
CA LEU A 160 4.15 -5.58 -8.31
C LEU A 160 2.98 -5.69 -9.30
N LYS A 161 3.21 -5.39 -10.57
CA LYS A 161 2.21 -5.54 -11.63
C LYS A 161 1.79 -7.01 -11.82
N SER A 162 2.67 -7.95 -11.54
CA SER A 162 2.37 -9.39 -11.57
C SER A 162 1.61 -9.89 -10.33
N LYS A 163 1.53 -9.07 -9.27
CA LYS A 163 0.90 -9.41 -7.99
C LYS A 163 -0.53 -8.86 -7.89
N LYS A 164 -1.23 -9.27 -6.86
CA LYS A 164 -2.60 -8.84 -6.54
C LYS A 164 -2.73 -8.61 -5.05
N GLY A 165 -3.72 -7.82 -4.66
CA GLY A 165 -4.11 -7.68 -3.28
C GLY A 165 -3.19 -6.77 -2.46
N PHE A 166 -3.11 -5.50 -2.84
CA PHE A 166 -2.38 -4.51 -2.05
C PHE A 166 -2.89 -3.07 -2.23
N ILE A 167 -2.58 -2.27 -1.23
CA ILE A 167 -2.59 -0.81 -1.31
C ILE A 167 -1.15 -0.33 -1.43
N LEU A 168 -0.89 0.53 -2.40
CA LEU A 168 0.42 1.13 -2.67
C LEU A 168 0.37 2.63 -2.40
N VAL A 169 1.22 3.11 -1.50
CA VAL A 169 1.50 4.54 -1.30
C VAL A 169 2.86 4.84 -1.91
N SER A 170 2.92 5.81 -2.80
CA SER A 170 4.18 6.29 -3.38
C SER A 170 4.05 7.74 -3.82
N HIS A 171 5.14 8.48 -3.74
CA HIS A 171 5.29 9.81 -4.34
C HIS A 171 5.71 9.76 -5.81
N ASP A 172 6.16 8.60 -6.28
CA ASP A 172 6.51 8.37 -7.68
C ASP A 172 5.26 8.12 -8.52
N ARG A 173 4.80 9.15 -9.22
CA ARG A 173 3.57 9.09 -10.04
C ARG A 173 3.70 8.13 -11.22
N ALA A 174 4.87 8.08 -11.85
CA ALA A 174 5.10 7.17 -12.96
C ALA A 174 5.06 5.71 -12.53
N PHE A 175 5.64 5.43 -11.35
CA PHE A 175 5.59 4.11 -10.73
C PHE A 175 4.16 3.71 -10.37
N LEU A 176 3.37 4.60 -9.75
CA LEU A 176 1.94 4.34 -9.48
C LEU A 176 1.17 4.06 -10.76
N ASP A 177 1.37 4.88 -11.79
CA ASP A 177 0.65 4.77 -13.06
C ASP A 177 0.87 3.43 -13.75
N GLU A 178 2.08 2.88 -13.63
CA GLU A 178 2.44 1.59 -14.20
C GLU A 178 1.85 0.40 -13.43
N VAL A 179 1.79 0.50 -12.09
CA VAL A 179 1.53 -0.66 -11.22
C VAL A 179 0.05 -0.85 -10.91
N ILE A 180 -0.69 0.23 -10.66
CA ILE A 180 -2.05 0.17 -10.10
C ILE A 180 -3.13 -0.02 -11.14
N ASP A 181 -4.27 -0.58 -10.73
CA ASP A 181 -5.49 -0.71 -11.53
C ASP A 181 -6.71 -0.03 -10.89
N HIS A 182 -6.59 0.39 -9.64
CA HIS A 182 -7.59 1.17 -8.91
C HIS A 182 -6.91 2.28 -8.10
N VAL A 183 -7.65 3.35 -7.88
CA VAL A 183 -7.22 4.49 -7.07
C VAL A 183 -8.13 4.63 -5.87
N LEU A 184 -7.54 4.69 -4.69
CA LEU A 184 -8.14 5.19 -3.46
C LEU A 184 -7.72 6.64 -3.31
N SER A 185 -8.65 7.57 -3.22
CA SER A 185 -8.31 8.98 -2.99
C SER A 185 -8.99 9.54 -1.77
N ILE A 186 -8.21 10.28 -0.96
CA ILE A 186 -8.76 11.04 0.18
C ILE A 186 -9.23 12.38 -0.35
N ASN A 187 -10.53 12.64 -0.23
CA ASN A 187 -11.16 13.92 -0.52
C ASN A 187 -11.81 14.47 0.75
N ARG A 188 -11.18 15.50 1.34
CA ARG A 188 -11.54 16.03 2.67
C ARG A 188 -11.44 14.92 3.73
N ALA A 189 -12.55 14.51 4.34
CA ALA A 189 -12.62 13.45 5.36
C ALA A 189 -13.23 12.12 4.82
N ASP A 190 -13.38 11.99 3.51
CA ASP A 190 -13.94 10.82 2.84
C ASP A 190 -12.90 10.13 1.94
N ILE A 191 -13.13 8.85 1.65
CA ILE A 191 -12.31 8.04 0.73
C ILE A 191 -13.16 7.59 -0.44
N THR A 192 -12.72 7.88 -1.64
CA THR A 192 -13.35 7.44 -2.88
C THR A 192 -12.51 6.41 -3.60
N VAL A 193 -13.18 5.49 -4.29
CA VAL A 193 -12.54 4.41 -5.07
C VAL A 193 -12.88 4.60 -6.54
N MET A 194 -11.85 4.56 -7.41
CA MET A 194 -12.01 4.66 -8.84
C MET A 194 -11.22 3.57 -9.54
N ARG A 195 -11.78 2.98 -10.58
CA ARG A 195 -11.06 2.08 -11.47
C ARG A 195 -10.19 2.88 -12.43
N GLY A 196 -8.94 2.51 -12.55
CA GLY A 196 -7.98 3.13 -13.46
C GLY A 196 -6.62 3.35 -12.79
N ASN A 197 -5.71 3.99 -13.50
CA ASN A 197 -4.39 4.35 -13.02
C ASN A 197 -4.35 5.81 -12.52
N PHE A 198 -3.17 6.28 -12.12
CA PHE A 198 -2.97 7.64 -11.63
C PHE A 198 -3.36 8.69 -12.69
N THR A 199 -2.96 8.50 -13.95
CA THR A 199 -3.25 9.43 -15.04
C THR A 199 -4.75 9.57 -15.28
N THR A 200 -5.50 8.46 -15.30
CA THR A 200 -6.95 8.48 -15.45
C THR A 200 -7.63 9.24 -14.31
N TRP A 201 -7.22 8.96 -13.07
CA TRP A 201 -7.73 9.65 -11.89
C TRP A 201 -7.45 11.16 -11.95
N GLN A 202 -6.24 11.56 -12.33
CA GLN A 202 -5.87 12.98 -12.45
C GLN A 202 -6.73 13.73 -13.47
N GLN A 203 -6.97 13.10 -14.63
CA GLN A 203 -7.82 13.67 -15.68
C GLN A 203 -9.28 13.87 -15.23
N GLU A 204 -9.83 12.90 -14.50
CA GLU A 204 -11.19 13.02 -13.96
C GLU A 204 -11.25 14.13 -12.90
N LYS A 205 -10.26 14.18 -12.00
CA LYS A 205 -10.16 15.20 -10.98
C LYS A 205 -10.07 16.62 -11.58
N ASP A 206 -9.25 16.80 -12.59
CA ASP A 206 -9.10 18.09 -13.28
C ASP A 206 -10.42 18.52 -13.96
N ARG A 207 -11.20 17.58 -14.49
CA ARG A 207 -12.54 17.87 -15.06
C ARG A 207 -13.55 18.30 -14.00
N GLU A 208 -13.57 17.60 -12.85
CA GLU A 208 -14.45 17.95 -11.72
C GLU A 208 -14.12 19.35 -11.21
N ASP A 209 -12.85 19.66 -10.98
CA ASP A 209 -12.39 20.95 -10.47
C ASP A 209 -12.74 22.09 -11.45
N GLN A 210 -12.60 21.86 -12.78
CA GLN A 210 -13.01 22.84 -13.79
C GLN A 210 -14.53 23.05 -13.81
N PHE A 211 -15.30 22.01 -13.65
CA PHE A 211 -16.76 22.12 -13.61
C PHE A 211 -17.25 22.88 -12.37
N GLU A 212 -16.67 22.61 -11.21
CA GLU A 212 -16.98 23.35 -9.96
C GLU A 212 -16.63 24.84 -10.11
N LEU A 213 -15.49 25.17 -10.71
CA LEU A 213 -15.10 26.56 -10.96
C LEU A 213 -16.12 27.28 -11.85
N GLN A 214 -16.55 26.65 -12.94
CA GLN A 214 -17.56 27.23 -13.85
C GLN A 214 -18.92 27.44 -13.19
N GLN A 215 -19.35 26.51 -12.31
CA GLN A 215 -20.57 26.66 -11.54
C GLN A 215 -20.48 27.83 -10.55
N ASN A 216 -19.38 27.92 -9.83
CA ASN A 216 -19.15 29.01 -8.87
C ASN A 216 -19.10 30.39 -9.55
N GLU A 217 -18.57 30.51 -10.77
CA GLU A 217 -18.58 31.72 -11.56
C GLU A 217 -19.98 32.13 -12.03
N LYS A 218 -20.85 31.15 -12.36
CA LYS A 218 -22.25 31.38 -12.73
C LYS A 218 -23.10 31.83 -11.55
N LEU A 219 -22.80 31.38 -10.33
CA LEU A 219 -23.52 31.75 -9.12
C LEU A 219 -23.12 33.13 -8.58
N LYS A 220 -21.98 33.67 -9.03
CA LYS A 220 -21.50 35.03 -8.65
C LYS A 220 -21.99 36.14 -9.59
N LYS A 221 -22.66 35.79 -10.69
CA LYS A 221 -23.34 36.73 -11.63
C LYS A 221 -24.81 36.81 -11.35
#